data_ac4c12706379f8f936a266b2f2540129
#
_entry.id   ac4c12706379f8f936a266b2f2540129
#
_cell.length_a   1.000
_cell.length_b   1.000
_cell.length_c   1.000
_cell.angle_alpha   90.00
_cell.angle_beta   90.00
_cell.angle_gamma   90.00
#
_symmetry.space_group_name_H-M   'P 1'
#
loop_
_entity.id
_entity.type
_entity.pdbx_description
1 polymer ?
#
loop_
_entity_poly.entity_id
_entity_poly.type
_entity_poly.pdbx_seq_one_letter_code
_entity_poly.pdbx_strand_id
1 'polypeptide(L)'
;MLYNAFNGQLNTDGAVMDYIKFGSGPRNLIMIPGLGDGLKTVKGLALPMAFMYREFAKDFTVWTFSRKQPLETDATTRTMAADLARAMDGLGIDSACILGVSQGGMIAQWLAIDNPEKVEKLALVVTLASRMKLCSLLCKAG
;
A
#
# COMPACT_ATOMS: atom_id res chain seq x y z
N MET A 1 -8.21 -8.99 20.26
CA MET A 1 -7.27 -7.86 20.17
C MET A 1 -8.00 -6.62 19.68
N LEU A 2 -7.60 -5.45 20.15
CA LEU A 2 -8.25 -4.20 19.77
C LEU A 2 -8.04 -3.94 18.27
N TYR A 3 -9.15 -3.80 17.53
CA TYR A 3 -9.20 -3.63 16.07
C TYR A 3 -8.50 -4.71 15.24
N ASN A 4 -8.23 -5.89 15.80
CA ASN A 4 -7.42 -6.94 15.15
C ASN A 4 -6.04 -6.43 14.68
N ALA A 5 -5.43 -5.53 15.44
CA ALA A 5 -4.15 -4.92 15.11
C ALA A 5 -3.02 -5.96 15.15
N PHE A 6 -2.27 -6.05 14.06
CA PHE A 6 -1.20 -7.03 13.87
C PHE A 6 0.01 -6.39 13.19
N ASN A 7 1.20 -6.70 13.69
CA ASN A 7 2.48 -6.34 13.07
C ASN A 7 3.09 -7.58 12.44
N GLY A 8 3.41 -7.51 11.16
CA GLY A 8 3.99 -8.62 10.42
C GLY A 8 5.22 -8.24 9.63
N GLN A 9 5.87 -9.24 9.08
CA GLN A 9 7.08 -9.09 8.28
C GLN A 9 7.07 -10.09 7.13
N LEU A 10 7.45 -9.63 5.96
CA LEU A 10 7.69 -10.46 4.78
C LEU A 10 9.18 -10.49 4.46
N ASN A 11 9.69 -11.68 4.15
CA ASN A 11 11.02 -11.86 3.61
C ASN A 11 10.91 -12.11 2.10
N THR A 12 11.60 -11.29 1.32
CA THR A 12 11.62 -11.39 -0.14
C THR A 12 13.04 -11.22 -0.64
N ASP A 13 13.63 -12.29 -1.19
CA ASP A 13 14.93 -12.28 -1.87
C ASP A 13 16.05 -11.54 -1.11
N GLY A 14 16.21 -11.84 0.18
CA GLY A 14 17.24 -11.24 1.02
C GLY A 14 16.90 -9.85 1.56
N ALA A 15 15.71 -9.36 1.31
CA ALA A 15 15.19 -8.12 1.86
C ALA A 15 13.97 -8.38 2.74
N VAL A 16 13.66 -7.42 3.59
CA VAL A 16 12.58 -7.48 4.56
C VAL A 16 11.60 -6.34 4.31
N MET A 17 10.33 -6.64 4.37
CA MET A 17 9.25 -5.66 4.31
C MET A 17 8.36 -5.81 5.55
N ASP A 18 8.39 -4.83 6.43
CA ASP A 18 7.47 -4.78 7.56
C ASP A 18 6.09 -4.33 7.09
N TYR A 19 5.04 -4.89 7.68
CA TYR A 19 3.67 -4.45 7.43
C TYR A 19 2.85 -4.45 8.70
N ILE A 20 1.78 -3.70 8.68
CA ILE A 20 0.75 -3.73 9.70
C ILE A 20 -0.60 -4.02 9.06
N LYS A 21 -1.46 -4.62 9.87
CA LYS A 21 -2.84 -4.94 9.50
C LYS A 21 -3.74 -4.62 10.66
N PHE A 22 -4.92 -4.07 10.38
CA PHE A 22 -5.97 -3.88 11.38
C PHE A 22 -7.35 -3.85 10.70
N GLY A 23 -8.40 -3.91 11.52
CA GLY A 23 -9.78 -3.99 11.03
C GLY A 23 -10.23 -5.41 10.71
N SER A 24 -11.50 -5.55 10.42
CA SER A 24 -12.15 -6.85 10.16
C SER A 24 -13.18 -6.80 9.03
N GLY A 25 -13.21 -5.71 8.29
CA GLY A 25 -14.11 -5.58 7.14
C GLY A 25 -13.75 -6.55 6.01
N PRO A 26 -14.72 -6.89 5.15
CA PRO A 26 -14.55 -7.90 4.10
C PRO A 26 -13.69 -7.43 2.92
N ARG A 27 -13.45 -6.13 2.80
CA ARG A 27 -12.68 -5.54 1.71
C ARG A 27 -11.29 -5.13 2.18
N ASN A 28 -10.30 -5.26 1.33
CA ASN A 28 -8.94 -4.79 1.62
C ASN A 28 -8.78 -3.32 1.24
N LEU A 29 -8.13 -2.56 2.12
CA LEU A 29 -7.64 -1.21 1.87
C LEU A 29 -6.14 -1.18 2.13
N ILE A 30 -5.36 -0.82 1.13
CA ILE A 30 -3.91 -0.61 1.28
C ILE A 30 -3.64 0.90 1.31
N MET A 31 -3.05 1.36 2.40
CA MET A 31 -2.61 2.74 2.57
C MET A 31 -1.11 2.81 2.29
N ILE A 32 -0.71 3.59 1.30
CA ILE A 32 0.69 3.76 0.90
C ILE A 32 1.15 5.15 1.36
N PRO A 33 2.00 5.23 2.40
CA PRO A 33 2.43 6.51 2.95
C PRO A 33 3.42 7.24 2.05
N GLY A 34 3.62 8.53 2.34
CA GLY A 34 4.60 9.37 1.67
C GLY A 34 6.06 9.02 2.04
N LEU A 35 6.99 9.79 1.48
CA LEU A 35 8.43 9.52 1.61
C LEU A 35 8.91 9.48 3.06
N GLY A 36 8.49 10.44 3.88
CA GLY A 36 8.92 10.55 5.28
C GLY A 36 8.53 9.33 6.12
N ASP A 37 7.31 8.83 5.94
CA ASP A 37 6.81 7.65 6.64
C ASP A 37 7.24 6.34 5.94
N GLY A 38 7.41 6.39 4.62
CA GLY A 38 7.78 5.22 3.82
C GLY A 38 9.22 4.75 3.99
N LEU A 39 10.13 5.62 4.41
CA LEU A 39 11.53 5.28 4.69
C LEU A 39 11.75 4.72 6.10
N LYS A 40 10.80 4.95 7.00
CA LYS A 40 10.80 4.38 8.34
C LYS A 40 9.98 3.08 8.34
N THR A 41 10.27 2.21 9.30
CA THR A 41 9.45 1.02 9.46
C THR A 41 8.09 1.33 10.08
N VAL A 42 7.04 0.66 9.64
CA VAL A 42 5.72 0.64 10.29
C VAL A 42 5.66 -0.33 11.47
N LYS A 43 6.76 -1.04 11.75
CA LYS A 43 6.84 -2.01 12.84
C LYS A 43 6.44 -1.39 14.18
N GLY A 44 5.50 -2.04 14.85
CA GLY A 44 4.99 -1.57 16.14
C GLY A 44 3.87 -0.53 16.04
N LEU A 45 3.50 -0.06 14.85
CA LEU A 45 2.51 1.00 14.67
C LEU A 45 1.07 0.47 14.44
N ALA A 46 0.86 -0.84 14.47
CA ALA A 46 -0.46 -1.42 14.16
C ALA A 46 -1.56 -0.85 15.06
N LEU A 47 -1.36 -0.81 16.36
CA LEU A 47 -2.36 -0.34 17.31
C LEU A 47 -2.57 1.19 17.26
N PRO A 48 -1.54 2.05 17.24
CA PRO A 48 -1.73 3.49 17.04
C PRO A 48 -2.44 3.83 15.74
N MET A 49 -2.08 3.19 14.64
CA MET A 49 -2.74 3.41 13.34
C MET A 49 -4.17 2.89 13.32
N ALA A 50 -4.44 1.74 13.95
CA ALA A 50 -5.79 1.21 14.09
C ALA A 50 -6.71 2.19 14.84
N PHE A 51 -6.21 2.84 15.87
CA PHE A 51 -6.96 3.86 16.60
C PHE A 51 -7.18 5.12 15.74
N MET A 52 -6.13 5.61 15.06
CA MET A 52 -6.20 6.80 14.20
C MET A 52 -7.17 6.61 13.03
N TYR A 53 -7.16 5.44 12.41
CA TYR A 53 -7.97 5.11 11.22
C TYR A 53 -9.13 4.15 11.53
N ARG A 54 -9.64 4.14 12.76
CA ARG A 54 -10.68 3.21 13.22
C ARG A 54 -11.97 3.23 12.40
N GLU A 55 -12.27 4.35 11.77
CA GLU A 55 -13.45 4.44 10.92
C GLU A 55 -13.36 3.52 9.69
N PHE A 56 -12.15 3.38 9.13
CA PHE A 56 -11.91 2.42 8.04
C PHE A 56 -11.92 0.98 8.50
N ALA A 57 -11.57 0.71 9.77
CA ALA A 57 -11.47 -0.63 10.32
C ALA A 57 -12.81 -1.38 10.39
N LYS A 58 -13.94 -0.68 10.30
CA LYS A 58 -15.28 -1.27 10.28
C LYS A 58 -15.60 -1.93 8.93
N ASP A 59 -15.22 -1.27 7.84
CA ASP A 59 -15.59 -1.67 6.49
C ASP A 59 -14.46 -2.37 5.74
N PHE A 60 -13.23 -2.21 6.23
CA PHE A 60 -12.03 -2.72 5.59
C PHE A 60 -11.14 -3.52 6.55
N THR A 61 -10.40 -4.45 5.96
CA THR A 61 -9.12 -4.89 6.51
C THR A 61 -8.06 -3.95 5.93
N VAL A 62 -7.45 -3.15 6.79
CA VAL A 62 -6.50 -2.10 6.40
C VAL A 62 -5.07 -2.62 6.51
N TRP A 63 -4.28 -2.36 5.48
CA TRP A 63 -2.88 -2.74 5.38
C TRP A 63 -2.01 -1.52 5.13
N THR A 64 -0.85 -1.48 5.75
CA THR A 64 0.19 -0.50 5.44
C THR A 64 1.53 -1.21 5.41
N PHE A 65 2.30 -0.96 4.36
CA PHE A 65 3.60 -1.60 4.13
C PHE A 65 4.72 -0.57 4.21
N SER A 66 5.82 -0.93 4.89
CA SER A 66 7.07 -0.22 4.77
C SER A 66 7.70 -0.46 3.40
N ARG A 67 8.66 0.36 3.01
CA ARG A 67 9.51 0.05 1.87
C ARG A 67 10.39 -1.16 2.20
N LYS A 68 10.76 -1.92 1.17
CA LYS A 68 11.71 -3.03 1.29
C LYS A 68 13.04 -2.55 1.90
N GLN A 69 13.59 -3.32 2.83
CA GLN A 69 14.87 -3.01 3.46
C GLN A 69 15.88 -4.17 3.24
N PRO A 70 17.09 -3.89 2.79
CA PRO A 70 17.61 -2.60 2.35
C PRO A 70 16.94 -2.09 1.07
N LEU A 71 16.79 -0.78 0.95
CA LEU A 71 16.32 -0.17 -0.29
C LEU A 71 17.46 -0.17 -1.31
N GLU A 72 17.18 -0.60 -2.53
CA GLU A 72 18.15 -0.58 -3.61
C GLU A 72 18.53 0.86 -4.00
N THR A 73 19.78 1.08 -4.39
CA THR A 73 20.29 2.42 -4.72
C THR A 73 19.62 3.04 -5.93
N ASP A 74 19.06 2.22 -6.83
CA ASP A 74 18.35 2.61 -8.04
C ASP A 74 16.83 2.44 -7.91
N ALA A 75 16.32 2.31 -6.68
CA ALA A 75 14.90 2.14 -6.43
C ALA A 75 14.08 3.32 -6.96
N THR A 76 13.06 3.01 -7.73
CA THR A 76 12.09 3.95 -8.28
C THR A 76 10.71 3.69 -7.68
N THR A 77 9.78 4.64 -7.82
CA THR A 77 8.39 4.42 -7.40
C THR A 77 7.74 3.25 -8.14
N ARG A 78 8.18 2.94 -9.35
CA ARG A 78 7.72 1.77 -10.11
C ARG A 78 8.25 0.45 -9.54
N THR A 79 9.54 0.39 -9.17
CA THR A 79 10.10 -0.81 -8.53
C THR A 79 9.48 -1.03 -7.14
N MET A 80 9.21 0.04 -6.39
CA MET A 80 8.48 -0.04 -5.12
C MET A 80 7.05 -0.57 -5.31
N ALA A 81 6.38 -0.19 -6.38
CA ALA A 81 5.05 -0.73 -6.72
C ALA A 81 5.12 -2.23 -7.06
N ALA A 82 6.15 -2.67 -7.77
CA ALA A 82 6.38 -4.09 -8.04
C ALA A 82 6.64 -4.88 -6.76
N ASP A 83 7.40 -4.33 -5.81
CA ASP A 83 7.61 -4.94 -4.49
C ASP A 83 6.29 -5.08 -3.72
N LEU A 84 5.45 -4.05 -3.77
CA LEU A 84 4.11 -4.08 -3.14
C LEU A 84 3.21 -5.14 -3.78
N ALA A 85 3.23 -5.26 -5.11
CA ALA A 85 2.46 -6.30 -5.81
C ALA A 85 2.87 -7.70 -5.37
N ARG A 86 4.19 -7.95 -5.24
CA ARG A 86 4.70 -9.22 -4.71
C ARG A 86 4.31 -9.46 -3.24
N ALA A 87 4.31 -8.41 -2.43
CA ALA A 87 3.85 -8.50 -1.03
C ALA A 87 2.36 -8.87 -0.95
N MET A 88 1.52 -8.28 -1.80
CA MET A 88 0.11 -8.65 -1.92
C MET A 88 -0.04 -10.13 -2.25
N ASP A 89 0.68 -10.62 -3.25
CA ASP A 89 0.65 -12.04 -3.63
C ASP A 89 1.08 -12.94 -2.47
N GLY A 90 2.17 -12.59 -1.78
CA GLY A 90 2.68 -13.35 -0.63
C GLY A 90 1.72 -13.42 0.56
N LEU A 91 0.82 -12.45 0.70
CA LEU A 91 -0.19 -12.40 1.76
C LEU A 91 -1.58 -12.87 1.30
N GLY A 92 -1.72 -13.30 0.05
CA GLY A 92 -3.00 -13.73 -0.50
C GLY A 92 -4.01 -12.59 -0.71
N ILE A 93 -3.51 -11.36 -0.90
CA ILE A 93 -4.35 -10.19 -1.21
C ILE A 93 -4.49 -10.10 -2.73
N ASP A 94 -5.58 -10.63 -3.27
CA ASP A 94 -5.81 -10.64 -4.73
C ASP A 94 -6.05 -9.24 -5.28
N SER A 95 -6.86 -8.44 -4.56
CA SER A 95 -7.16 -7.06 -4.93
C SER A 95 -7.47 -6.21 -3.70
N ALA A 96 -7.33 -4.90 -3.84
CA ALA A 96 -7.60 -3.95 -2.77
C ALA A 96 -8.01 -2.57 -3.31
N CYS A 97 -8.70 -1.81 -2.47
CA CYS A 97 -8.76 -0.36 -2.61
C CYS A 97 -7.38 0.21 -2.22
N ILE A 98 -6.87 1.15 -3.00
CA ILE A 98 -5.54 1.72 -2.77
C ILE A 98 -5.68 3.20 -2.44
N LEU A 99 -5.09 3.62 -1.34
CA LEU A 99 -4.98 5.02 -0.93
C LEU A 99 -3.51 5.40 -0.91
N GLY A 100 -3.07 6.23 -1.83
CA GLY A 100 -1.68 6.70 -1.91
C GLY A 100 -1.54 8.17 -1.58
N VAL A 101 -0.60 8.50 -0.71
CA VAL A 101 -0.33 9.87 -0.25
C VAL A 101 1.07 10.30 -0.71
N SER A 102 1.18 11.45 -1.38
CA SER A 102 2.45 12.01 -1.86
C SER A 102 3.23 11.00 -2.72
N GLN A 103 4.45 10.61 -2.35
CA GLN A 103 5.21 9.55 -3.03
C GLN A 103 4.42 8.23 -3.08
N GLY A 104 3.67 7.91 -2.03
CA GLY A 104 2.78 6.74 -2.00
C GLY A 104 1.73 6.79 -3.10
N GLY A 105 1.28 7.98 -3.49
CA GLY A 105 0.40 8.17 -4.64
C GLY A 105 1.07 7.84 -5.98
N MET A 106 2.35 8.14 -6.14
CA MET A 106 3.12 7.74 -7.34
C MET A 106 3.27 6.22 -7.42
N ILE A 107 3.53 5.57 -6.29
CA ILE A 107 3.59 4.11 -6.21
C ILE A 107 2.24 3.49 -6.54
N ALA A 108 1.16 4.03 -5.99
CA ALA A 108 -0.21 3.58 -6.26
C ALA A 108 -0.57 3.66 -7.74
N GLN A 109 -0.15 4.72 -8.43
CA GLN A 109 -0.36 4.87 -9.87
C GLN A 109 0.36 3.78 -10.65
N TRP A 110 1.64 3.49 -10.34
CA TRP A 110 2.38 2.41 -10.99
C TRP A 110 1.77 1.04 -10.70
N LEU A 111 1.30 0.80 -9.49
CA LEU A 111 0.59 -0.43 -9.17
C LEU A 111 -0.66 -0.59 -10.05
N ALA A 112 -1.45 0.46 -10.21
CA ALA A 112 -2.65 0.44 -11.05
C ALA A 112 -2.33 0.28 -12.54
N ILE A 113 -1.21 0.83 -13.01
CA ILE A 113 -0.77 0.71 -14.42
C ILE A 113 -0.25 -0.69 -14.72
N ASP A 114 0.63 -1.21 -13.87
CA ASP A 114 1.34 -2.48 -14.12
C ASP A 114 0.52 -3.71 -13.66
N ASN A 115 -0.34 -3.54 -12.64
CA ASN A 115 -1.17 -4.61 -12.07
C ASN A 115 -2.63 -4.14 -11.85
N PRO A 116 -3.36 -3.79 -12.91
CA PRO A 116 -4.71 -3.25 -12.79
C PRO A 116 -5.70 -4.20 -12.11
N GLU A 117 -5.47 -5.51 -12.19
CA GLU A 117 -6.27 -6.54 -11.52
C GLU A 117 -6.19 -6.47 -9.99
N LYS A 118 -5.12 -5.89 -9.44
CA LYS A 118 -4.91 -5.75 -8.00
C LYS A 118 -5.57 -4.51 -7.40
N VAL A 119 -6.05 -3.60 -8.24
CA VAL A 119 -6.57 -2.29 -7.81
C VAL A 119 -8.06 -2.20 -8.09
N GLU A 120 -8.89 -2.29 -7.05
CA GLU A 120 -10.34 -2.13 -7.17
C GLU A 120 -10.73 -0.66 -7.32
N LYS A 121 -10.17 0.19 -6.47
CA LYS A 121 -10.36 1.65 -6.46
C LYS A 121 -9.06 2.32 -6.10
N LEU A 122 -8.83 3.51 -6.64
CA LEU A 122 -7.62 4.29 -6.42
C LEU A 122 -7.99 5.67 -5.90
N ALA A 123 -7.49 6.02 -4.71
CA ALA A 123 -7.55 7.35 -4.15
C ALA A 123 -6.13 7.93 -4.04
N LEU A 124 -5.95 9.12 -4.59
CA LEU A 124 -4.67 9.82 -4.61
C LEU A 124 -4.78 11.13 -3.83
N VAL A 125 -3.90 11.32 -2.88
CA VAL A 125 -3.89 12.49 -2.01
C VAL A 125 -2.54 13.19 -2.10
N VAL A 126 -2.53 14.47 -2.44
CA VAL A 126 -1.33 15.34 -2.51
C VAL A 126 -0.19 14.68 -3.27
N THR A 127 -0.44 14.23 -4.49
CA THR A 127 0.53 13.51 -5.32
C THR A 127 0.65 14.12 -6.71
N LEU A 128 1.75 13.78 -7.39
CA LEU A 128 1.97 14.13 -8.79
C LEU A 128 1.44 13.01 -9.70
N ALA A 129 0.85 13.38 -10.83
CA ALA A 129 0.48 12.41 -11.84
C ALA A 129 1.74 11.86 -12.53
N SER A 130 1.83 10.54 -12.67
CA SER A 130 2.82 9.96 -13.58
C SER A 130 2.40 10.25 -15.03
N ARG A 131 3.33 10.78 -15.83
CA ARG A 131 3.03 11.26 -17.19
C ARG A 131 2.32 10.19 -18.04
N MET A 132 1.23 10.58 -18.67
CA MET A 132 0.58 10.05 -19.88
C MET A 132 -0.31 8.78 -19.80
N LYS A 133 -0.22 7.90 -18.82
CA LYS A 133 -1.08 6.69 -18.80
C LYS A 133 -2.28 6.77 -17.84
N LEU A 134 -2.26 7.68 -16.88
CA LEU A 134 -3.34 7.83 -15.91
C LEU A 134 -4.65 8.27 -16.56
N CYS A 135 -4.55 9.13 -17.59
CA CYS A 135 -5.72 9.65 -18.30
C CYS A 135 -6.51 8.52 -18.99
N SER A 136 -5.82 7.50 -19.52
CA SER A 136 -6.47 6.35 -20.17
C SER A 136 -7.12 5.39 -19.19
N LEU A 137 -6.63 5.30 -17.95
CA LEU A 137 -7.21 4.48 -16.88
C LEU A 137 -8.46 5.12 -16.28
N LEU A 138 -8.45 6.43 -16.06
CA LEU A 138 -9.60 7.19 -15.56
C LEU A 138 -10.74 7.22 -16.58
N CYS A 139 -10.42 7.25 -17.88
CA CYS A 139 -11.42 7.18 -18.95
C CYS A 139 -12.05 5.78 -19.10
N LYS A 140 -11.39 4.72 -18.63
CA LYS A 140 -11.92 3.34 -18.66
C LYS A 140 -12.72 2.96 -17.42
N ALA A 141 -12.57 3.70 -16.33
CA ALA A 141 -13.27 3.48 -15.05
C ALA A 141 -14.56 4.31 -14.91
N GLY A 142 -14.87 5.13 -15.91
CA GLY A 142 -16.08 5.97 -15.98
C GLY A 142 -17.28 5.24 -16.61
#